data_318d4840c95bc87203a7cfcad83a698e
#
_entry.id   318d4840c95bc87203a7cfcad83a698e
#
_cell.length_a   1.000
_cell.length_b   1.000
_cell.length_c   1.000
_cell.angle_alpha   90.00
_cell.angle_beta   90.00
_cell.angle_gamma   90.00
#
_symmetry.space_group_name_H-M   'P 1'
#
loop_
_entity.id
_entity.type
_entity.pdbx_description
1 polymer ?
#
loop_
_entity_poly.entity_id
_entity_poly.type
_entity_poly.pdbx_seq_one_letter_code
_entity_poly.pdbx_strand_id
1 'polypeptide(L)'
;MTEDDRWTYEEAGPVARPYTVTGGRTRPRGTRYFDLVDMVVRSARSGDPNSISSPERGQILELCRVPVSVAEVAALVGLPLGVVRVLLGDLLYENLIEVMESAPRGGVVTDQRLLGRVLERLRALLRLRRPQSSTRLRDLVDQAPA
;
A
#
# COMPACT_ATOMS: atom_id res chain seq x y z
N MET A 1 -27.95 31.73 25.77
CA MET A 1 -28.51 30.53 25.15
C MET A 1 -28.06 30.56 23.71
N THR A 2 -26.85 30.06 23.48
CA THR A 2 -26.10 30.17 22.22
C THR A 2 -26.32 28.91 21.38
N GLU A 3 -26.77 29.13 20.16
CA GLU A 3 -27.26 28.18 19.17
C GLU A 3 -26.12 27.44 18.41
N ASP A 4 -24.98 27.16 19.07
CA ASP A 4 -23.78 26.67 18.37
C ASP A 4 -23.40 25.21 18.67
N ASP A 5 -24.25 24.42 19.31
CA ASP A 5 -23.97 22.99 19.56
C ASP A 5 -24.71 22.05 18.61
N ARG A 6 -24.92 22.47 17.36
CA ARG A 6 -25.41 21.57 16.33
C ARG A 6 -24.24 20.80 15.74
N TRP A 7 -23.74 19.83 16.50
CA TRP A 7 -22.94 18.77 15.95
C TRP A 7 -23.78 18.07 14.87
N THR A 8 -23.53 18.42 13.62
CA THR A 8 -24.00 17.64 12.49
C THR A 8 -23.33 16.29 12.62
N TYR A 9 -24.06 15.31 13.09
CA TYR A 9 -23.76 13.92 12.82
C TYR A 9 -23.90 13.76 11.32
N GLU A 10 -22.83 14.05 10.57
CA GLU A 10 -22.69 13.51 9.22
C GLU A 10 -22.91 12.01 9.40
N GLU A 11 -23.89 11.48 8.70
CA GLU A 11 -24.19 10.06 8.69
C GLU A 11 -22.88 9.35 8.31
N ALA A 12 -22.13 8.93 9.34
CA ALA A 12 -21.08 7.97 9.15
C ALA A 12 -21.78 6.78 8.52
N GLY A 13 -21.52 6.56 7.22
CA GLY A 13 -22.08 5.44 6.48
C GLY A 13 -21.93 4.15 7.32
N PRO A 14 -22.65 3.09 7.03
CA PRO A 14 -22.73 1.92 7.90
C PRO A 14 -21.33 1.44 8.24
N VAL A 15 -20.88 1.76 9.46
CA VAL A 15 -19.62 1.25 10.00
C VAL A 15 -19.84 -0.24 10.17
N ALA A 16 -19.50 -1.01 9.14
CA ALA A 16 -19.50 -2.47 9.26
C ALA A 16 -18.55 -2.79 10.41
N ARG A 17 -19.10 -3.28 11.51
CA ARG A 17 -18.29 -3.63 12.67
C ARG A 17 -17.27 -4.67 12.20
N PRO A 18 -15.97 -4.49 12.47
CA PRO A 18 -14.91 -5.39 11.98
C PRO A 18 -15.18 -6.87 12.23
N TYR A 19 -15.96 -7.16 13.27
CA TYR A 19 -16.37 -8.51 13.66
C TYR A 19 -17.36 -9.17 12.69
N THR A 20 -18.20 -8.41 11.99
CA THR A 20 -19.14 -8.98 11.02
C THR A 20 -18.42 -9.45 9.77
N VAL A 21 -17.41 -8.72 9.34
CA VAL A 21 -16.62 -9.03 8.14
C VAL A 21 -15.82 -10.32 8.31
N THR A 22 -15.32 -10.59 9.51
CA THR A 22 -14.53 -11.80 9.81
C THR A 22 -15.35 -12.93 10.42
N GLY A 23 -16.67 -12.74 10.63
CA GLY A 23 -17.52 -13.69 11.33
C GLY A 23 -17.08 -13.93 12.78
N GLY A 24 -16.60 -12.87 13.47
CA GLY A 24 -16.11 -12.95 14.85
C GLY A 24 -14.69 -13.50 15.01
N ARG A 25 -14.00 -13.81 13.91
CA ARG A 25 -12.65 -14.37 13.97
C ARG A 25 -11.60 -13.27 14.07
N THR A 26 -10.64 -13.48 14.95
CA THR A 26 -9.48 -12.61 15.15
C THR A 26 -8.20 -13.19 14.56
N ARG A 27 -8.26 -14.45 14.07
CA ARG A 27 -7.12 -15.15 13.48
C ARG A 27 -7.49 -15.70 12.10
N PRO A 28 -6.57 -15.62 11.14
CA PRO A 28 -6.78 -16.21 9.81
C PRO A 28 -6.88 -17.74 9.88
N ARG A 29 -7.53 -18.33 8.89
CA ARG A 29 -7.40 -19.77 8.62
C ARG A 29 -6.00 -20.02 8.09
N GLY A 30 -5.23 -20.85 8.78
CA GLY A 30 -3.83 -21.11 8.43
C GLY A 30 -2.85 -20.43 9.38
N THR A 31 -1.57 -20.81 9.25
CA THR A 31 -0.50 -20.40 10.18
C THR A 31 0.33 -19.22 9.68
N ARG A 32 0.06 -18.74 8.45
CA ARG A 32 0.86 -17.66 7.86
C ARG A 32 0.51 -16.30 8.47
N TYR A 33 1.52 -15.63 8.97
CA TYR A 33 1.45 -14.23 9.35
C TYR A 33 1.83 -13.36 8.15
N PHE A 34 1.01 -12.35 7.86
CA PHE A 34 1.27 -11.38 6.80
C PHE A 34 1.95 -10.14 7.35
N ASP A 35 3.09 -9.79 6.78
CA ASP A 35 3.70 -8.50 7.02
C ASP A 35 3.12 -7.43 6.09
N LEU A 36 3.30 -6.15 6.45
CA LEU A 36 2.81 -5.02 5.68
C LEU A 36 3.33 -4.98 4.24
N VAL A 37 4.56 -5.42 4.06
CA VAL A 37 5.29 -5.39 2.77
C VAL A 37 5.18 -6.71 2.00
N ASP A 38 4.49 -7.72 2.52
CA ASP A 38 4.24 -8.94 1.75
C ASP A 38 3.40 -8.59 0.53
N MET A 39 3.83 -9.07 -0.63
CA MET A 39 3.11 -8.89 -1.87
C MET A 39 2.14 -10.06 -2.07
N VAL A 40 0.91 -9.75 -2.36
CA VAL A 40 -0.13 -10.72 -2.67
C VAL A 40 -0.62 -10.54 -4.09
N VAL A 41 -0.96 -11.64 -4.74
CA VAL A 41 -1.48 -11.64 -6.09
C VAL A 41 -2.57 -12.71 -6.22
N ARG A 42 -3.53 -12.49 -7.07
CA ARG A 42 -4.57 -13.48 -7.36
C ARG A 42 -3.94 -14.74 -7.96
N SER A 43 -4.32 -15.90 -7.43
CA SER A 43 -3.87 -17.18 -8.00
C SER A 43 -4.46 -17.41 -9.39
N ALA A 44 -3.63 -17.89 -10.32
CA ALA A 44 -4.09 -18.31 -11.66
C ALA A 44 -5.06 -19.51 -11.60
N ARG A 45 -5.07 -20.25 -10.50
CA ARG A 45 -5.95 -21.40 -10.24
C ARG A 45 -7.20 -21.01 -9.49
N SER A 46 -7.44 -19.72 -9.25
CA SER A 46 -8.59 -19.29 -8.44
C SER A 46 -9.88 -19.79 -9.06
N GLY A 47 -10.65 -20.52 -8.24
CA GLY A 47 -11.99 -20.97 -8.56
C GLY A 47 -12.94 -19.82 -8.89
N ASP A 48 -14.20 -20.15 -9.16
CA ASP A 48 -15.23 -19.20 -9.56
C ASP A 48 -15.32 -18.01 -8.58
N PRO A 49 -15.12 -16.76 -9.07
CA PRO A 49 -15.29 -15.57 -8.25
C PRO A 49 -16.67 -15.44 -7.61
N ASN A 50 -17.69 -16.12 -8.20
CA ASN A 50 -19.06 -16.11 -7.69
C ASN A 50 -19.25 -16.94 -6.41
N SER A 51 -18.26 -17.76 -6.02
CA SER A 51 -18.30 -18.51 -4.75
C SER A 51 -17.97 -17.64 -3.53
N ILE A 52 -17.64 -16.35 -3.74
CA ILE A 52 -17.18 -15.45 -2.69
C ILE A 52 -18.39 -14.85 -1.98
N SER A 53 -18.62 -15.30 -0.75
CA SER A 53 -19.80 -14.92 0.05
C SER A 53 -19.77 -13.51 0.63
N SER A 54 -18.64 -12.78 0.52
CA SER A 54 -18.46 -11.46 1.14
C SER A 54 -17.98 -10.43 0.12
N PRO A 55 -18.63 -9.24 0.07
CA PRO A 55 -18.24 -8.17 -0.84
C PRO A 55 -16.81 -7.69 -0.60
N GLU A 56 -16.34 -7.68 0.65
CA GLU A 56 -14.98 -7.25 0.99
C GLU A 56 -13.94 -8.23 0.42
N ARG A 57 -14.20 -9.52 0.45
CA ARG A 57 -13.33 -10.54 -0.14
C ARG A 57 -13.27 -10.39 -1.66
N GLY A 58 -14.41 -10.10 -2.29
CA GLY A 58 -14.48 -9.80 -3.72
C GLY A 58 -13.63 -8.58 -4.09
N GLN A 59 -13.75 -7.51 -3.32
CA GLN A 59 -12.96 -6.29 -3.51
C GLN A 59 -11.45 -6.55 -3.36
N ILE A 60 -11.03 -7.33 -2.36
CA ILE A 60 -9.63 -7.71 -2.18
C ILE A 60 -9.13 -8.51 -3.40
N LEU A 61 -9.90 -9.47 -3.91
CA LEU A 61 -9.51 -10.26 -5.09
C LEU A 61 -9.38 -9.41 -6.37
N GLU A 62 -10.21 -8.39 -6.52
CA GLU A 62 -10.08 -7.45 -7.62
C GLU A 62 -8.78 -6.64 -7.53
N LEU A 63 -8.42 -6.16 -6.35
CA LEU A 63 -7.14 -5.48 -6.11
C LEU A 63 -5.95 -6.40 -6.38
N CYS A 64 -6.05 -7.67 -6.00
CA CYS A 64 -4.99 -8.66 -6.19
C CYS A 64 -4.82 -9.14 -7.65
N ARG A 65 -5.52 -8.57 -8.64
CA ARG A 65 -5.26 -8.88 -10.06
C ARG A 65 -3.84 -8.51 -10.49
N VAL A 66 -3.26 -7.55 -9.83
CA VAL A 66 -1.85 -7.19 -9.92
C VAL A 66 -1.19 -7.40 -8.57
N PRO A 67 0.12 -7.64 -8.51
CA PRO A 67 0.82 -7.73 -7.23
C PRO A 67 0.63 -6.45 -6.40
N VAL A 68 0.13 -6.59 -5.18
CA VAL A 68 -0.19 -5.50 -4.27
C VAL A 68 0.30 -5.84 -2.86
N SER A 69 0.79 -4.86 -2.11
CA SER A 69 1.23 -5.09 -0.73
C SER A 69 0.04 -5.18 0.23
N VAL A 70 0.23 -5.90 1.32
CA VAL A 70 -0.80 -6.02 2.38
C VAL A 70 -1.20 -4.64 2.94
N ALA A 71 -0.24 -3.72 3.04
CA ALA A 71 -0.50 -2.35 3.48
C ALA A 71 -1.41 -1.59 2.50
N GLU A 72 -1.17 -1.73 1.18
CA GLU A 72 -1.98 -1.11 0.14
C GLU A 72 -3.39 -1.71 0.11
N VAL A 73 -3.52 -3.03 0.24
CA VAL A 73 -4.84 -3.66 0.34
C VAL A 73 -5.63 -3.05 1.51
N ALA A 74 -5.02 -2.92 2.69
CA ALA A 74 -5.68 -2.34 3.85
C ALA A 74 -6.13 -0.89 3.60
N ALA A 75 -5.27 -0.09 2.98
CA ALA A 75 -5.55 1.31 2.67
C ALA A 75 -6.68 1.46 1.63
N LEU A 76 -6.66 0.64 0.57
CA LEU A 76 -7.62 0.74 -0.53
C LEU A 76 -9.00 0.18 -0.17
N VAL A 77 -9.05 -0.87 0.66
CA VAL A 77 -10.33 -1.46 1.13
C VAL A 77 -10.90 -0.66 2.31
N GLY A 78 -10.08 0.15 2.99
CA GLY A 78 -10.50 0.94 4.15
C GLY A 78 -10.80 0.09 5.39
N LEU A 79 -10.20 -1.09 5.51
CA LEU A 79 -10.37 -1.98 6.64
C LEU A 79 -9.15 -1.97 7.57
N PRO A 80 -9.35 -2.18 8.89
CA PRO A 80 -8.25 -2.34 9.81
C PRO A 80 -7.31 -3.48 9.38
N LEU A 81 -6.01 -3.29 9.51
CA LEU A 81 -4.99 -4.26 9.09
C LEU A 81 -5.22 -5.67 9.67
N GLY A 82 -5.67 -5.76 10.93
CA GLY A 82 -5.99 -7.04 11.55
C GLY A 82 -7.09 -7.80 10.81
N VAL A 83 -8.13 -7.10 10.33
CA VAL A 83 -9.22 -7.66 9.53
C VAL A 83 -8.70 -8.11 8.16
N VAL A 84 -7.92 -7.26 7.50
CA VAL A 84 -7.33 -7.59 6.19
C VAL A 84 -6.46 -8.84 6.28
N ARG A 85 -5.64 -8.98 7.32
CA ARG A 85 -4.84 -10.18 7.55
C ARG A 85 -5.69 -11.45 7.69
N VAL A 86 -6.83 -11.36 8.37
CA VAL A 86 -7.75 -12.50 8.49
C VAL A 86 -8.35 -12.87 7.14
N LEU A 87 -8.81 -11.88 6.37
CA LEU A 87 -9.40 -12.10 5.05
C LEU A 87 -8.38 -12.66 4.04
N LEU A 88 -7.15 -12.10 4.03
CA LEU A 88 -6.06 -12.62 3.19
C LEU A 88 -5.68 -14.06 3.58
N GLY A 89 -5.67 -14.38 4.86
CA GLY A 89 -5.41 -15.74 5.33
C GLY A 89 -6.49 -16.73 4.86
N ASP A 90 -7.74 -16.32 4.87
CA ASP A 90 -8.85 -17.14 4.35
C ASP A 90 -8.73 -17.33 2.83
N LEU A 91 -8.45 -16.24 2.08
CA LEU A 91 -8.26 -16.30 0.63
C LEU A 91 -7.06 -17.16 0.24
N LEU A 92 -5.97 -17.10 1.01
CA LEU A 92 -4.81 -17.96 0.80
C LEU A 92 -5.14 -19.43 1.09
N TYR A 93 -5.87 -19.72 2.17
CA TYR A 93 -6.30 -21.06 2.52
C TYR A 93 -7.18 -21.68 1.45
N GLU A 94 -8.01 -20.87 0.80
CA GLU A 94 -8.87 -21.26 -0.32
C GLU A 94 -8.13 -21.28 -1.68
N ASN A 95 -6.84 -21.00 -1.70
CA ASN A 95 -5.99 -20.92 -2.91
C ASN A 95 -6.49 -19.87 -3.93
N LEU A 96 -7.16 -18.82 -3.47
CA LEU A 96 -7.62 -17.73 -4.30
C LEU A 96 -6.56 -16.66 -4.53
N ILE A 97 -5.61 -16.55 -3.62
CA ILE A 97 -4.43 -15.68 -3.74
C ILE A 97 -3.15 -16.46 -3.48
N GLU A 98 -2.06 -15.92 -3.95
CA GLU A 98 -0.71 -16.39 -3.68
C GLU A 98 0.10 -15.24 -3.06
N VAL A 99 1.04 -15.60 -2.20
CA VAL A 99 1.99 -14.63 -1.66
C VAL A 99 3.25 -14.71 -2.50
N MET A 100 3.62 -13.61 -3.11
CA MET A 100 4.91 -13.51 -3.76
C MET A 100 5.99 -13.45 -2.68
N GLU A 101 6.87 -14.41 -2.68
CA GLU A 101 8.02 -14.33 -1.81
C GLU A 101 8.85 -13.11 -2.22
N SER A 102 8.75 -12.06 -1.42
CA SER A 102 9.80 -11.05 -1.44
C SER A 102 11.10 -11.77 -1.11
N ALA A 103 12.17 -11.45 -1.83
CA ALA A 103 13.48 -12.07 -1.61
C ALA A 103 13.75 -12.28 -0.12
N PRO A 104 14.33 -13.41 0.28
CA PRO A 104 14.35 -13.89 1.66
C PRO A 104 14.82 -12.78 2.60
N ARG A 105 14.02 -12.50 3.63
CA ARG A 105 14.30 -11.51 4.69
C ARG A 105 15.55 -11.82 5.52
N GLY A 106 16.15 -12.98 5.28
CA GLY A 106 17.43 -13.40 5.86
C GLY A 106 18.53 -13.19 4.83
N GLY A 107 19.19 -12.05 4.89
CA GLY A 107 20.33 -11.75 4.03
C GLY A 107 19.91 -11.14 2.70
N VAL A 108 19.39 -9.93 2.73
CA VAL A 108 19.68 -9.00 1.64
C VAL A 108 21.19 -8.88 1.65
N VAL A 109 21.85 -9.69 0.84
CA VAL A 109 23.16 -9.30 0.33
C VAL A 109 22.83 -8.04 -0.48
N THR A 110 22.77 -6.95 0.24
CA THR A 110 22.68 -5.62 -0.33
C THR A 110 23.94 -5.52 -1.13
N ASP A 111 23.85 -5.81 -2.43
CA ASP A 111 24.99 -5.66 -3.32
C ASP A 111 25.34 -4.17 -3.30
N GLN A 112 26.31 -3.84 -2.44
CA GLN A 112 26.78 -2.47 -2.25
C GLN A 112 27.21 -1.85 -3.59
N ARG A 113 27.64 -2.68 -4.54
CA ARG A 113 27.99 -2.26 -5.89
C ARG A 113 26.74 -1.85 -6.68
N LEU A 114 25.64 -2.63 -6.56
CA LEU A 114 24.37 -2.28 -7.20
C LEU A 114 23.79 -1.00 -6.63
N LEU A 115 23.77 -0.87 -5.29
CA LEU A 115 23.32 0.35 -4.63
C LEU A 115 24.17 1.56 -5.01
N GLY A 116 25.49 1.42 -5.06
CA GLY A 116 26.39 2.48 -5.52
C GLY A 116 26.04 2.95 -6.93
N ARG A 117 25.83 2.02 -7.86
CA ARG A 117 25.45 2.32 -9.24
C ARG A 117 24.09 3.02 -9.34
N VAL A 118 23.10 2.60 -8.57
CA VAL A 118 21.78 3.24 -8.53
C VAL A 118 21.88 4.65 -7.96
N LEU A 119 22.61 4.83 -6.85
CA LEU A 119 22.85 6.14 -6.27
C LEU A 119 23.57 7.11 -7.21
N GLU A 120 24.58 6.65 -7.94
CA GLU A 120 25.26 7.47 -8.91
C GLU A 120 24.35 7.91 -10.06
N ARG A 121 23.50 7.00 -10.57
CA ARG A 121 22.51 7.34 -11.61
C ARG A 121 21.49 8.35 -11.11
N LEU A 122 20.98 8.19 -9.90
CA LEU A 122 20.04 9.14 -9.30
C LEU A 122 20.70 10.52 -9.09
N ARG A 123 21.94 10.55 -8.61
CA ARG A 123 22.70 11.81 -8.46
C ARG A 123 22.95 12.49 -9.80
N ALA A 124 23.25 11.74 -10.84
CA ALA A 124 23.43 12.29 -12.19
C ALA A 124 22.11 12.91 -12.70
N LEU A 125 20.97 12.24 -12.54
CA LEU A 125 19.66 12.77 -12.91
C LEU A 125 19.30 14.03 -12.13
N LEU A 126 19.60 14.11 -10.84
CA LEU A 126 19.36 15.29 -10.01
C LEU A 126 20.26 16.47 -10.41
N ARG A 127 21.49 16.21 -10.85
CA ARG A 127 22.38 17.26 -11.38
C ARG A 127 21.87 17.87 -12.67
N LEU A 128 21.28 17.05 -13.56
CA LEU A 128 20.65 17.53 -14.80
C LEU A 128 19.40 18.36 -14.55
N ARG A 129 18.77 18.23 -13.38
CA ARG A 129 17.54 18.95 -13.00
C ARG A 129 17.79 20.25 -12.22
N ARG A 130 19.07 20.67 -12.03
CA ARG A 130 19.34 22.01 -11.46
C ARG A 130 18.92 23.07 -12.47
N PRO A 131 17.90 23.89 -12.19
CA PRO A 131 17.61 25.03 -13.05
C PRO A 131 18.81 25.97 -13.00
N GLN A 132 19.28 26.38 -14.16
CA GLN A 132 20.31 27.39 -14.36
C GLN A 132 19.74 28.78 -14.00
N SER A 133 19.40 29.01 -12.74
CA SER A 133 18.75 30.26 -12.33
C SER A 133 19.53 31.08 -11.29
N SER A 134 20.86 30.97 -11.27
CA SER A 134 21.64 31.87 -10.38
C SER A 134 22.74 32.67 -11.04
N THR A 135 22.83 32.70 -12.38
CA THR A 135 23.85 33.52 -13.06
C THR A 135 23.32 34.86 -13.53
N ARG A 136 22.00 35.12 -13.52
CA ARG A 136 21.45 36.41 -13.98
C ARG A 136 21.35 37.53 -12.93
N LEU A 137 21.57 37.22 -11.67
CA LEU A 137 21.49 38.24 -10.62
C LEU A 137 22.83 38.90 -10.30
N ARG A 138 23.95 38.33 -10.70
CA ARG A 138 25.26 38.94 -10.51
C ARG A 138 25.63 39.95 -11.60
N ASP A 139 25.13 39.76 -12.81
CA ASP A 139 25.43 40.66 -13.93
C ASP A 139 24.61 41.95 -13.92
N LEU A 140 23.55 42.04 -13.09
CA LEU A 140 22.73 43.22 -12.94
C LEU A 140 23.22 44.20 -11.89
N VAL A 141 24.12 43.79 -11.00
CA VAL A 141 24.66 44.64 -9.94
C VAL A 141 25.90 45.42 -10.42
N ASP A 142 26.56 44.95 -11.47
CA ASP A 142 27.82 45.55 -11.98
C ASP A 142 27.61 46.57 -13.11
N GLN A 143 26.35 46.90 -13.45
CA GLN A 143 25.98 47.93 -14.45
C GLN A 143 25.26 49.11 -13.84
N ALA A 144 25.50 49.47 -12.59
CA ALA A 144 25.09 50.76 -12.05
C ALA A 144 26.15 51.83 -12.40
N PRO A 145 25.84 52.80 -13.28
CA PRO A 145 26.73 53.90 -13.51
C PRO A 145 26.79 54.77 -12.25
N ALA A 146 27.99 55.20 -11.91
CA ALA A 146 28.26 56.12 -10.84
C ALA A 146 27.52 57.45 -11.01
#